data_e55cb8a029a1cefe9f819726be1757df
#
_entry.id   e55cb8a029a1cefe9f819726be1757df
#
_cell.length_a   1.000
_cell.length_b   1.000
_cell.length_c   1.000
_cell.angle_alpha   90.00
_cell.angle_beta   90.00
_cell.angle_gamma   90.00
#
_symmetry.space_group_name_H-M   'P 1'
#
loop_
_entity.id
_entity.type
_entity.pdbx_description
1 polymer ?
#
loop_
_entity_poly.entity_id
_entity_poly.type
_entity_poly.pdbx_seq_one_letter_code
_entity_poly.pdbx_strand_id
1 'polypeptide(L)'
;HVIEVLDELGIRPVAISGASIGSIMGVAMASGMSGKEIRDYALNLAGNRTDVLRRMIQARSGSIRTLFSSENSFAQLDAVNILKTFLPEQMKGSFDELLIPTSISTTDYYGAKERVFESGDLLAAMAASASIPFVFQPIKYDDRYLVDGGIFNPVPYDHLHDKADIIIGVD
;
A
#
# COMPACT_ATOMS: atom_id res chain seq x y z
N HIS A 1 -1.35 -4.46 15.94
CA HIS A 1 -2.06 -4.51 17.23
C HIS A 1 -3.57 -4.21 17.10
N VAL A 2 -3.99 -3.10 16.44
CA VAL A 2 -5.44 -2.78 16.33
C VAL A 2 -6.21 -3.93 15.69
N ILE A 3 -5.73 -4.47 14.57
CA ILE A 3 -6.39 -5.59 13.87
C ILE A 3 -6.45 -6.84 14.78
N GLU A 4 -5.42 -7.12 15.57
CA GLU A 4 -5.43 -8.23 16.54
C GLU A 4 -6.52 -8.04 17.60
N VAL A 5 -6.66 -6.82 18.13
CA VAL A 5 -7.71 -6.52 19.11
C VAL A 5 -9.11 -6.67 18.48
N LEU A 6 -9.28 -6.23 17.24
CA LEU A 6 -10.55 -6.45 16.51
C LEU A 6 -10.85 -7.94 16.34
N ASP A 7 -9.83 -8.75 16.01
CA ASP A 7 -9.98 -10.22 15.91
C ASP A 7 -10.33 -10.85 17.26
N GLU A 8 -9.67 -10.45 18.35
CA GLU A 8 -9.95 -10.93 19.71
C GLU A 8 -11.38 -10.60 20.16
N LEU A 9 -11.87 -9.42 19.77
CA LEU A 9 -13.25 -8.99 20.07
C LEU A 9 -14.29 -9.56 19.09
N GLY A 10 -13.87 -10.28 18.05
CA GLY A 10 -14.76 -10.79 17.01
C GLY A 10 -15.39 -9.70 16.14
N ILE A 11 -14.76 -8.51 16.10
CA ILE A 11 -15.25 -7.36 15.32
C ILE A 11 -14.70 -7.45 13.90
N ARG A 12 -15.59 -7.37 12.91
CA ARG A 12 -15.23 -7.28 11.49
C ARG A 12 -15.73 -5.95 10.94
N PRO A 13 -14.83 -5.11 10.35
CA PRO A 13 -15.24 -3.87 9.71
C PRO A 13 -16.16 -4.16 8.51
N VAL A 14 -17.11 -3.28 8.26
CA VAL A 14 -17.98 -3.33 7.08
C VAL A 14 -17.32 -2.68 5.86
N ALA A 15 -16.34 -1.81 6.08
CA ALA A 15 -15.51 -1.19 5.05
C ALA A 15 -14.16 -0.76 5.64
N ILE A 16 -13.16 -0.65 4.78
CA ILE A 16 -11.80 -0.19 5.15
C ILE A 16 -11.41 0.93 4.20
N SER A 17 -10.77 1.98 4.74
CA SER A 17 -10.10 3.00 3.94
C SER A 17 -8.67 3.18 4.44
N GLY A 18 -7.71 3.27 3.52
CA GLY A 18 -6.30 3.37 3.90
C GLY A 18 -5.45 4.19 2.95
N ALA A 19 -4.40 4.80 3.51
CA ALA A 19 -3.34 5.47 2.78
C ALA A 19 -1.99 4.86 3.15
N SER A 20 -1.04 4.81 2.21
CA SER A 20 0.32 4.34 2.43
C SER A 20 0.37 2.94 3.09
N ILE A 21 1.10 2.81 4.19
CA ILE A 21 1.14 1.55 4.97
C ILE A 21 -0.25 1.13 5.47
N GLY A 22 -1.15 2.08 5.74
CA GLY A 22 -2.53 1.81 6.12
C GLY A 22 -3.31 1.10 5.01
N SER A 23 -3.06 1.41 3.73
CA SER A 23 -3.66 0.69 2.61
C SER A 23 -3.19 -0.76 2.55
N ILE A 24 -1.90 -1.01 2.78
CA ILE A 24 -1.31 -2.36 2.78
C ILE A 24 -1.88 -3.20 3.93
N MET A 25 -1.94 -2.63 5.14
CA MET A 25 -2.52 -3.32 6.31
C MET A 25 -4.02 -3.57 6.15
N GLY A 26 -4.75 -2.58 5.59
CA GLY A 26 -6.17 -2.70 5.29
C GLY A 26 -6.46 -3.80 4.27
N VAL A 27 -5.70 -3.85 3.17
CA VAL A 27 -5.81 -4.91 2.16
C VAL A 27 -5.47 -6.28 2.75
N ALA A 28 -4.45 -6.38 3.62
CA ALA A 28 -4.12 -7.63 4.29
C ALA A 28 -5.32 -8.16 5.11
N MET A 29 -5.95 -7.31 5.91
CA MET A 29 -7.16 -7.65 6.65
C MET A 29 -8.33 -7.99 5.71
N ALA A 30 -8.53 -7.20 4.67
CA ALA A 30 -9.60 -7.41 3.69
C ALA A 30 -9.41 -8.68 2.86
N SER A 31 -8.17 -9.16 2.70
CA SER A 31 -7.83 -10.45 2.08
C SER A 31 -8.03 -11.65 3.02
N GLY A 32 -8.49 -11.43 4.25
CA GLY A 32 -8.79 -12.47 5.23
C GLY A 32 -7.63 -12.84 6.15
N MET A 33 -6.52 -12.11 6.13
CA MET A 33 -5.44 -12.34 7.08
C MET A 33 -5.84 -11.86 8.48
N SER A 34 -5.53 -12.66 9.49
CA SER A 34 -5.69 -12.26 10.89
C SER A 34 -4.63 -11.23 11.30
N GLY A 35 -4.93 -10.46 12.33
CA GLY A 35 -3.98 -9.49 12.88
C GLY A 35 -2.67 -10.13 13.34
N LYS A 36 -2.73 -11.39 13.85
CA LYS A 36 -1.55 -12.17 14.19
C LYS A 36 -0.70 -12.50 12.96
N GLU A 37 -1.31 -12.97 11.87
CA GLU A 37 -0.59 -13.27 10.62
C GLU A 37 0.05 -12.01 10.04
N ILE A 38 -0.68 -10.88 10.03
CA ILE A 38 -0.18 -9.59 9.56
C ILE A 38 1.02 -9.15 10.40
N ARG A 39 0.94 -9.24 11.73
CA ARG A 39 2.04 -8.90 12.63
C ARG A 39 3.25 -9.81 12.42
N ASP A 40 3.05 -11.11 12.42
CA ASP A 40 4.13 -12.08 12.28
C ASP A 40 4.84 -11.90 10.93
N TYR A 41 4.09 -11.60 9.87
CA TYR A 41 4.64 -11.26 8.57
C TYR A 41 5.49 -9.97 8.60
N ALA A 42 4.96 -8.89 9.19
CA ALA A 42 5.67 -7.62 9.33
C ALA A 42 6.96 -7.76 10.16
N LEU A 43 6.92 -8.53 11.26
CA LEU A 43 8.09 -8.81 12.09
C LEU A 43 9.14 -9.64 11.33
N ASN A 44 8.73 -10.61 10.55
CA ASN A 44 9.64 -11.39 9.70
C ASN A 44 10.34 -10.53 8.65
N LEU A 45 9.62 -9.59 8.03
CA LEU A 45 10.21 -8.61 7.11
C LEU A 45 11.22 -7.70 7.84
N ALA A 46 10.87 -7.20 9.02
CA ALA A 46 11.73 -6.31 9.80
C ALA A 46 12.98 -7.03 10.37
N GLY A 47 12.84 -8.31 10.73
CA GLY A 47 13.92 -9.13 11.30
C GLY A 47 14.99 -9.56 10.31
N ASN A 48 14.62 -9.71 9.04
CA ASN A 48 15.52 -10.18 7.97
C ASN A 48 16.08 -9.04 7.12
N ARG A 49 16.65 -8.01 7.75
CA ARG A 49 17.15 -6.79 7.07
C ARG A 49 18.10 -7.09 5.89
N THR A 50 18.95 -8.09 6.01
CA THR A 50 19.89 -8.48 4.94
C THR A 50 19.18 -9.11 3.75
N ASP A 51 18.17 -9.95 3.99
CA ASP A 51 17.36 -10.54 2.94
C ASP A 51 16.42 -9.53 2.28
N VAL A 52 15.85 -8.62 3.07
CA VAL A 52 15.06 -7.50 2.55
C VAL A 52 15.91 -6.62 1.64
N LEU A 53 17.11 -6.22 2.09
CA LEU A 53 18.03 -5.42 1.28
C LEU A 53 18.46 -6.17 0.00
N ARG A 54 18.77 -7.46 0.09
CA ARG A 54 19.11 -8.30 -1.07
C ARG A 54 17.95 -8.38 -2.07
N ARG A 55 16.72 -8.61 -1.60
CA ARG A 55 15.51 -8.64 -2.44
C ARG A 55 15.20 -7.28 -3.04
N MET A 56 15.38 -6.18 -2.30
CA MET A 56 15.27 -4.82 -2.83
C MET A 56 16.28 -4.56 -3.94
N ILE A 57 17.52 -4.99 -3.78
CA ILE A 57 18.55 -4.88 -4.81
C ILE A 57 18.19 -5.75 -6.03
N GLN A 58 17.63 -6.93 -5.82
CA GLN A 58 17.16 -7.81 -6.91
C GLN A 58 15.91 -7.27 -7.61
N ALA A 59 14.95 -6.71 -6.87
CA ALA A 59 13.76 -6.03 -7.43
C ALA A 59 14.12 -4.76 -8.21
N ARG A 60 15.32 -4.23 -7.98
CA ARG A 60 15.93 -3.12 -8.71
C ARG A 60 16.44 -3.51 -10.11
N SER A 61 16.20 -4.72 -10.60
CA SER A 61 16.74 -5.25 -11.85
C SER A 61 16.11 -4.66 -13.12
N GLY A 62 16.27 -3.35 -13.25
CA GLY A 62 16.37 -2.66 -14.53
C GLY A 62 17.83 -2.24 -14.70
N SER A 63 18.62 -3.09 -15.36
CA SER A 63 19.94 -2.81 -15.90
C SER A 63 20.92 -2.04 -15.00
N ILE A 64 21.96 -2.72 -14.53
CA ILE A 64 23.22 -2.13 -14.02
C ILE A 64 23.75 -1.00 -14.94
N ARG A 65 23.28 -0.96 -16.17
CA ARG A 65 23.62 0.04 -17.20
C ARG A 65 23.10 1.44 -16.90
N THR A 66 22.02 1.60 -16.12
CA THR A 66 21.46 2.91 -15.73
C THR A 66 22.17 3.55 -14.54
N LEU A 67 23.03 2.81 -13.82
CA LEU A 67 23.87 3.37 -12.74
C LEU A 67 25.03 4.24 -13.26
N PHE A 68 25.34 4.15 -14.55
CA PHE A 68 26.47 4.87 -15.19
C PHE A 68 26.03 5.88 -16.26
N SER A 69 24.74 6.05 -16.52
CA SER A 69 24.27 7.15 -17.37
C SER A 69 24.08 8.40 -16.51
N SER A 70 24.95 9.36 -16.73
CA SER A 70 24.95 10.68 -16.07
C SER A 70 23.82 11.55 -16.61
N GLU A 71 22.58 11.27 -16.23
CA GLU A 71 21.47 12.21 -16.29
C GLU A 71 20.60 11.97 -15.06
N ASN A 72 20.77 12.83 -14.06
CA ASN A 72 19.90 13.20 -12.94
C ASN A 72 18.69 12.28 -12.59
N SER A 73 18.88 10.97 -12.52
CA SER A 73 17.91 10.09 -11.89
C SER A 73 18.50 9.66 -10.56
N PHE A 74 18.10 10.34 -9.49
CA PHE A 74 18.11 9.72 -8.18
C PHE A 74 17.48 8.35 -8.37
N ALA A 75 18.19 7.28 -7.98
CA ALA A 75 17.77 5.91 -8.21
C ALA A 75 16.56 5.59 -7.32
N GLN A 76 15.41 6.14 -7.70
CA GLN A 76 14.15 5.89 -7.03
C GLN A 76 13.75 4.43 -7.19
N LEU A 77 13.16 3.86 -6.15
CA LEU A 77 12.74 2.48 -6.12
C LEU A 77 11.42 2.29 -6.88
N ASP A 78 11.25 1.14 -7.51
CA ASP A 78 10.00 0.73 -8.12
C ASP A 78 9.10 0.07 -7.06
N ALA A 79 8.08 0.81 -6.62
CA ALA A 79 7.15 0.36 -5.58
C ALA A 79 6.36 -0.89 -6.01
N VAL A 80 5.98 -1.01 -7.29
CA VAL A 80 5.23 -2.17 -7.80
C VAL A 80 6.08 -3.43 -7.69
N ASN A 81 7.34 -3.39 -8.12
CA ASN A 81 8.23 -4.54 -8.05
C ASN A 81 8.57 -4.92 -6.60
N ILE A 82 8.70 -3.92 -5.73
CA ILE A 82 8.91 -4.18 -4.30
C ILE A 82 7.68 -4.86 -3.70
N LEU A 83 6.49 -4.33 -3.90
CA LEU A 83 5.27 -4.95 -3.38
C LEU A 83 5.07 -6.36 -3.94
N LYS A 84 5.26 -6.58 -5.26
CA LYS A 84 5.22 -7.94 -5.85
C LYS A 84 6.15 -8.94 -5.15
N THR A 85 7.29 -8.47 -4.69
CA THR A 85 8.30 -9.33 -4.06
C THR A 85 7.97 -9.64 -2.60
N PHE A 86 7.35 -8.70 -1.91
CA PHE A 86 7.15 -8.76 -0.47
C PHE A 86 5.70 -9.05 -0.04
N LEU A 87 4.69 -8.84 -0.90
CA LEU A 87 3.32 -9.12 -0.50
C LEU A 87 3.04 -10.63 -0.45
N PRO A 88 2.31 -11.10 0.58
CA PRO A 88 1.78 -12.47 0.62
C PRO A 88 0.86 -12.75 -0.57
N GLU A 89 0.76 -14.01 -0.97
CA GLU A 89 -0.10 -14.42 -2.10
C GLU A 89 -1.57 -14.01 -1.89
N GLN A 90 -2.06 -14.04 -0.64
CA GLN A 90 -3.42 -13.62 -0.29
C GLN A 90 -3.75 -12.18 -0.67
N MET A 91 -2.72 -11.32 -0.78
CA MET A 91 -2.88 -9.89 -1.12
C MET A 91 -2.66 -9.59 -2.61
N LYS A 92 -2.46 -10.61 -3.44
CA LYS A 92 -2.15 -10.46 -4.87
C LYS A 92 -3.37 -10.56 -5.79
N GLY A 93 -4.55 -10.47 -5.24
CA GLY A 93 -5.81 -10.50 -5.97
C GLY A 93 -6.22 -9.15 -6.56
N SER A 94 -7.51 -8.99 -6.74
CA SER A 94 -8.18 -7.77 -7.19
C SER A 94 -9.06 -7.19 -6.07
N PHE A 95 -9.56 -5.98 -6.26
CA PHE A 95 -10.53 -5.39 -5.32
C PHE A 95 -11.77 -6.27 -5.13
N ASP A 96 -12.22 -6.94 -6.21
CA ASP A 96 -13.43 -7.78 -6.19
C ASP A 96 -13.24 -9.09 -5.41
N GLU A 97 -12.00 -9.48 -5.15
CA GLU A 97 -11.65 -10.67 -4.35
C GLU A 97 -11.48 -10.36 -2.86
N LEU A 98 -11.52 -9.09 -2.48
CA LEU A 98 -11.42 -8.69 -1.08
C LEU A 98 -12.73 -9.03 -0.33
N LEU A 99 -12.58 -9.61 0.86
CA LEU A 99 -13.70 -9.99 1.72
C LEU A 99 -14.39 -8.77 2.38
N ILE A 100 -13.71 -7.63 2.40
CA ILE A 100 -14.22 -6.38 2.96
C ILE A 100 -14.02 -5.28 1.92
N PRO A 101 -15.07 -4.53 1.56
CA PRO A 101 -14.96 -3.37 0.67
C PRO A 101 -13.86 -2.43 1.14
N THR A 102 -12.91 -2.14 0.25
CA THR A 102 -11.71 -1.39 0.61
C THR A 102 -11.51 -0.23 -0.36
N SER A 103 -11.20 0.94 0.17
CA SER A 103 -10.78 2.11 -0.58
C SER A 103 -9.32 2.45 -0.28
N ILE A 104 -8.55 2.79 -1.32
CA ILE A 104 -7.14 3.15 -1.24
C ILE A 104 -6.98 4.60 -1.69
N SER A 105 -6.52 5.44 -0.75
CA SER A 105 -6.22 6.84 -1.03
C SER A 105 -4.83 7.00 -1.65
N THR A 106 -4.75 7.81 -2.69
CA THR A 106 -3.51 8.23 -3.37
C THR A 106 -3.56 9.74 -3.62
N THR A 107 -2.41 10.35 -3.91
CA THR A 107 -2.33 11.76 -4.28
C THR A 107 -1.98 11.92 -5.75
N ASP A 108 -2.81 12.62 -6.51
CA ASP A 108 -2.46 13.11 -7.86
C ASP A 108 -1.43 14.24 -7.70
N TYR A 109 -0.19 13.97 -8.08
CA TYR A 109 0.95 14.87 -7.82
C TYR A 109 0.79 16.24 -8.48
N TYR A 110 0.39 16.29 -9.74
CA TYR A 110 0.21 17.54 -10.47
C TYR A 110 -1.17 18.14 -10.28
N GLY A 111 -2.18 17.30 -10.04
CA GLY A 111 -3.54 17.75 -9.78
C GLY A 111 -3.74 18.31 -8.37
N ALA A 112 -2.77 18.09 -7.47
CA ALA A 112 -2.81 18.49 -6.06
C ALA A 112 -4.16 18.11 -5.40
N LYS A 113 -4.60 16.87 -5.62
CA LYS A 113 -5.87 16.35 -5.10
C LYS A 113 -5.77 14.87 -4.80
N GLU A 114 -6.67 14.43 -3.96
CA GLU A 114 -6.85 13.01 -3.69
C GLU A 114 -7.39 12.26 -4.91
N ARG A 115 -6.93 11.04 -5.08
CA ARG A 115 -7.54 10.03 -5.94
C ARG A 115 -7.72 8.74 -5.15
N VAL A 116 -8.94 8.28 -5.08
CA VAL A 116 -9.33 7.05 -4.36
C VAL A 116 -9.57 5.94 -5.36
N PHE A 117 -9.11 4.74 -5.01
CA PHE A 117 -9.35 3.51 -5.75
C PHE A 117 -10.23 2.57 -4.92
N GLU A 118 -11.28 2.06 -5.52
CA GLU A 118 -12.17 1.03 -4.98
C GLU A 118 -12.33 -0.14 -5.97
N SER A 119 -11.65 -0.07 -7.11
CA SER A 119 -11.68 -1.07 -8.17
C SER A 119 -10.44 -0.98 -9.04
N GLY A 120 -10.25 -1.94 -9.95
CA GLY A 120 -9.13 -1.99 -10.88
C GLY A 120 -7.93 -2.76 -10.32
N ASP A 121 -6.72 -2.35 -10.71
CA ASP A 121 -5.47 -3.02 -10.30
C ASP A 121 -5.14 -2.69 -8.84
N LEU A 122 -5.40 -3.65 -7.95
CA LEU A 122 -5.17 -3.53 -6.50
C LEU A 122 -3.69 -3.28 -6.19
N LEU A 123 -2.79 -3.98 -6.87
CA LEU A 123 -1.36 -3.85 -6.65
C LEU A 123 -0.85 -2.46 -7.07
N ALA A 124 -1.32 -1.97 -8.23
CA ALA A 124 -0.96 -0.63 -8.69
C ALA A 124 -1.50 0.45 -7.75
N ALA A 125 -2.72 0.28 -7.23
CA ALA A 125 -3.30 1.20 -6.24
C ALA A 125 -2.50 1.23 -4.93
N MET A 126 -2.14 0.06 -4.37
CA MET A 126 -1.29 -0.02 -3.18
C MET A 126 0.09 0.59 -3.43
N ALA A 127 0.71 0.28 -4.58
CA ALA A 127 2.01 0.83 -4.94
C ALA A 127 1.97 2.35 -5.06
N ALA A 128 0.93 2.90 -5.69
CA ALA A 128 0.74 4.34 -5.79
C ALA A 128 0.57 4.97 -4.41
N SER A 129 -0.28 4.35 -3.57
CA SER A 129 -0.54 4.82 -2.20
C SER A 129 0.69 4.80 -1.30
N ALA A 130 1.65 3.91 -1.55
CA ALA A 130 2.90 3.78 -0.80
C ALA A 130 4.11 4.47 -1.49
N SER A 131 3.89 5.18 -2.59
CA SER A 131 4.97 5.82 -3.36
C SER A 131 5.39 7.16 -2.74
N ILE A 132 6.15 7.08 -1.65
CA ILE A 132 6.73 8.25 -0.97
C ILE A 132 7.66 8.99 -1.94
N PRO A 133 7.43 10.30 -2.21
CA PRO A 133 8.30 11.09 -3.06
C PRO A 133 9.77 11.02 -2.62
N PHE A 134 10.68 11.09 -3.57
CA PHE A 134 12.13 10.95 -3.43
C PHE A 134 12.62 9.53 -3.08
N VAL A 135 11.78 8.67 -2.49
CA VAL A 135 12.12 7.26 -2.21
C VAL A 135 11.69 6.37 -3.35
N PHE A 136 10.45 6.53 -3.80
CA PHE A 136 9.86 5.74 -4.88
C PHE A 136 9.58 6.60 -6.12
N GLN A 137 9.54 5.93 -7.28
CA GLN A 137 9.05 6.56 -8.49
C GLN A 137 7.54 6.79 -8.39
N PRO A 138 7.04 7.97 -8.80
CA PRO A 138 5.61 8.17 -8.95
C PRO A 138 5.01 7.12 -9.90
N ILE A 139 3.85 6.59 -9.55
CA ILE A 139 3.16 5.62 -10.40
C ILE A 139 2.37 6.36 -11.48
N LYS A 140 2.68 6.07 -12.74
CA LYS A 140 1.86 6.57 -13.85
C LYS A 140 0.59 5.71 -13.95
N TYR A 141 -0.55 6.34 -13.77
CA TYR A 141 -1.87 5.73 -13.89
C TYR A 141 -2.75 6.62 -14.79
N ASP A 142 -3.21 6.08 -15.91
CA ASP A 142 -3.76 6.87 -17.01
C ASP A 142 -2.77 7.98 -17.41
N ASP A 143 -3.23 9.23 -17.49
CA ASP A 143 -2.40 10.41 -17.81
C ASP A 143 -1.93 11.17 -16.57
N ARG A 144 -1.94 10.53 -15.38
CA ARG A 144 -1.58 11.14 -14.10
C ARG A 144 -0.39 10.47 -13.45
N TYR A 145 0.30 11.20 -12.60
CA TYR A 145 1.35 10.68 -11.74
C TYR A 145 0.84 10.66 -10.30
N LEU A 146 0.77 9.48 -9.73
CA LEU A 146 0.27 9.24 -8.39
C LEU A 146 1.42 9.01 -7.43
N VAL A 147 1.28 9.55 -6.24
CA VAL A 147 2.22 9.42 -5.12
C VAL A 147 1.47 9.06 -3.85
N ASP A 148 2.19 8.91 -2.76
CA ASP A 148 1.69 8.50 -1.45
C ASP A 148 0.41 9.24 -1.04
N GLY A 149 -0.60 8.47 -0.64
CA GLY A 149 -1.91 9.01 -0.25
C GLY A 149 -1.86 9.86 1.01
N GLY A 150 -0.91 9.57 1.91
CA GLY A 150 -0.72 10.30 3.15
C GLY A 150 -0.29 11.77 2.96
N ILE A 151 0.11 12.15 1.74
CA ILE A 151 0.41 13.57 1.43
C ILE A 151 -0.86 14.41 1.44
N PHE A 152 -1.97 13.87 0.95
CA PHE A 152 -3.25 14.58 0.87
C PHE A 152 -4.19 14.19 2.01
N ASN A 153 -4.35 12.88 2.25
CA ASN A 153 -5.27 12.33 3.24
C ASN A 153 -4.62 11.18 4.01
N PRO A 154 -3.87 11.48 5.09
CA PRO A 154 -3.12 10.46 5.84
C PRO A 154 -4.01 9.44 6.56
N VAL A 155 -5.21 9.85 6.98
CA VAL A 155 -6.19 8.97 7.64
C VAL A 155 -7.54 9.16 6.95
N PRO A 156 -7.81 8.45 5.83
CA PRO A 156 -8.93 8.71 4.93
C PRO A 156 -10.27 8.16 5.47
N TYR A 157 -10.63 8.56 6.68
CA TYR A 157 -11.87 8.14 7.37
C TYR A 157 -13.13 8.73 6.76
N ASP A 158 -13.01 9.86 6.06
CA ASP A 158 -14.11 10.56 5.39
C ASP A 158 -14.79 9.68 4.32
N HIS A 159 -14.05 8.74 3.71
CA HIS A 159 -14.62 7.78 2.75
C HIS A 159 -15.50 6.69 3.41
N LEU A 160 -15.59 6.69 4.74
CA LEU A 160 -16.37 5.72 5.52
C LEU A 160 -17.66 6.32 6.13
N HIS A 161 -17.87 7.64 6.04
CA HIS A 161 -18.98 8.31 6.73
C HIS A 161 -20.36 7.75 6.37
N ASP A 162 -20.57 7.39 5.11
CA ASP A 162 -21.85 6.83 4.66
C ASP A 162 -21.89 5.30 4.69
N LYS A 163 -20.84 4.65 5.20
CA LYS A 163 -20.67 3.19 5.19
C LYS A 163 -20.81 2.57 6.58
N ALA A 164 -20.62 3.32 7.67
CA ALA A 164 -20.61 2.81 9.03
C ALA A 164 -21.06 3.85 10.06
N ASP A 165 -21.72 3.40 11.12
CA ASP A 165 -22.12 4.25 12.25
C ASP A 165 -20.96 4.58 13.21
N ILE A 166 -19.95 3.72 13.24
CA ILE A 166 -18.73 3.89 14.06
C ILE A 166 -17.51 3.78 13.15
N ILE A 167 -16.67 4.79 13.20
CA ILE A 167 -15.40 4.83 12.44
C ILE A 167 -14.24 4.83 13.43
N ILE A 168 -13.30 3.92 13.22
CA ILE A 168 -12.06 3.83 14.00
C ILE A 168 -10.92 4.33 13.12
N GLY A 169 -10.37 5.48 13.45
CA GLY A 169 -9.16 6.02 12.82
C GLY A 169 -7.90 5.53 13.53
N VAL A 170 -6.89 5.14 12.75
CA VAL A 170 -5.57 4.73 13.24
C VAL A 170 -4.51 5.53 12.52
N ASP A 171 -3.71 6.29 13.29
CA ASP A 171 -2.61 7.13 12.82
C ASP A 171 -1.27 6.61 13.39
#